data_2a3250c1279cb509f5b6f992ad1a171a
#
_entry.id   2a3250c1279cb509f5b6f992ad1a171a
#
_cell.length_a   1.000
_cell.length_b   1.000
_cell.length_c   1.000
_cell.angle_alpha   90.00
_cell.angle_beta   90.00
_cell.angle_gamma   90.00
#
_symmetry.space_group_name_H-M   'P 1'
#
loop_
_entity.id
_entity.type
_entity.pdbx_description
1 polymer ?
#
loop_
_entity_poly.entity_id
_entity_poly.type
_entity_poly.pdbx_seq_one_letter_code
_entity_poly.pdbx_strand_id
1 'polypeptide(L)'
;LRMSRGLGDVYKRQEEHISDVLEGNPTPACDVEEATLECMRHPIGSRPLQEIVRKGDKVCIVCADITRTWNHSDQFVIHIVNELNRAEIPDSDICILFAQGTHRAQTPEEDIRVVGKEVASRIKLYQHDCKNKDELVHVGDTKLGTPVWINKHAVDADKVIVVDGITTHLFAGYGGGRKLILPGVAGDESIQINHCNALGTEFGSGINPATRSTLLDHNPVSDDMQEASDMIKPCFLVHSIVNADGQICRMVGGDPYEAWLEGTKLVYRIQKVPMKQEADVGFACAGGYPKDVSLYQGSKCYDPADVAVKDGGIIIAIMEASDIQEPPAYLNSFQYETEADMERALRHHFTIPFFVAFNLFSVSYTHLRAHETCADLV
;
A
#
# COMPACT_ATOMS: atom_id res chain seq x y z
N LEU A 1 41.54 -18.19 -21.76
CA LEU A 1 42.01 -16.80 -21.84
C LEU A 1 41.36 -15.93 -22.92
N ARG A 2 40.63 -16.55 -23.87
CA ARG A 2 39.89 -15.82 -24.93
C ARG A 2 38.47 -15.41 -24.51
N MET A 3 37.89 -16.02 -23.49
CA MET A 3 36.52 -15.67 -23.00
C MET A 3 36.50 -14.41 -22.14
N SER A 4 37.58 -14.07 -21.43
CA SER A 4 37.67 -12.88 -20.59
C SER A 4 37.77 -11.55 -21.36
N ARG A 5 38.28 -11.56 -22.59
CA ARG A 5 38.33 -10.35 -23.44
C ARG A 5 36.96 -10.01 -24.06
N GLY A 6 36.17 -11.00 -24.40
CA GLY A 6 34.82 -10.79 -24.94
C GLY A 6 33.84 -10.24 -23.91
N LEU A 7 33.91 -10.68 -22.66
CA LEU A 7 33.08 -10.17 -21.57
C LEU A 7 33.38 -8.71 -21.24
N GLY A 8 34.66 -8.32 -21.19
CA GLY A 8 35.07 -6.94 -20.93
C GLY A 8 34.58 -5.94 -22.00
N ASP A 9 34.56 -6.36 -23.27
CA ASP A 9 34.04 -5.52 -24.36
C ASP A 9 32.53 -5.45 -24.38
N VAL A 10 31.85 -6.51 -23.94
CA VAL A 10 30.38 -6.51 -23.75
C VAL A 10 29.97 -5.56 -22.61
N TYR A 11 30.66 -5.60 -21.48
CA TYR A 11 30.41 -4.66 -20.36
C TYR A 11 30.63 -3.20 -20.76
N LYS A 12 31.71 -2.88 -21.46
CA LYS A 12 31.97 -1.51 -21.94
C LYS A 12 30.89 -1.03 -22.93
N ARG A 13 30.43 -1.90 -23.82
CA ARG A 13 29.35 -1.55 -24.76
C ARG A 13 28.02 -1.37 -24.07
N GLN A 14 27.76 -2.08 -22.96
CA GLN A 14 26.53 -1.92 -22.15
C GLN A 14 26.50 -0.56 -21.43
N GLU A 15 27.60 -0.10 -20.86
CA GLU A 15 27.71 1.22 -20.23
C GLU A 15 27.46 2.38 -21.22
N GLU A 16 27.90 2.25 -22.48
CA GLU A 16 27.68 3.26 -23.52
C GLU A 16 26.21 3.36 -23.99
N HIS A 17 25.39 2.34 -23.73
CA HIS A 17 23.98 2.28 -24.12
C HIS A 17 23.00 2.48 -22.98
N ILE A 18 23.46 2.56 -21.72
CA ILE A 18 22.61 2.92 -20.57
C ILE A 18 22.44 4.44 -20.59
N SER A 19 21.23 4.89 -20.93
CA SER A 19 20.90 6.30 -20.96
C SER A 19 20.72 6.92 -19.57
N ASP A 20 20.17 6.15 -18.62
CA ASP A 20 19.97 6.56 -17.23
C ASP A 20 19.73 5.36 -16.33
N VAL A 21 19.99 5.53 -15.01
CA VAL A 21 19.58 4.61 -13.95
C VAL A 21 18.69 5.42 -13.01
N LEU A 22 17.41 5.02 -12.96
CA LEU A 22 16.41 5.73 -12.19
C LEU A 22 16.36 5.20 -10.76
N GLU A 23 16.93 5.93 -9.83
CA GLU A 23 16.96 5.62 -8.40
C GLU A 23 16.34 6.76 -7.60
N GLY A 24 15.64 6.42 -6.52
CA GLY A 24 15.06 7.42 -5.61
C GLY A 24 16.12 8.29 -4.93
N ASN A 25 15.72 9.43 -4.40
CA ASN A 25 16.63 10.36 -3.75
C ASN A 25 17.19 9.76 -2.46
N PRO A 26 18.52 9.77 -2.24
CA PRO A 26 19.13 9.33 -1.00
C PRO A 26 18.56 10.12 0.18
N THR A 27 18.04 9.41 1.17
CA THR A 27 17.46 10.01 2.37
C THR A 27 17.97 9.25 3.59
N PRO A 28 18.69 9.88 4.52
CA PRO A 28 19.24 9.19 5.68
C PRO A 28 18.12 8.68 6.61
N ALA A 29 18.38 7.56 7.27
CA ALA A 29 17.53 7.05 8.33
C ALA A 29 17.42 8.06 9.48
N CYS A 30 16.30 8.02 10.20
CA CYS A 30 16.11 8.80 11.43
C CYS A 30 16.23 7.92 12.68
N ASP A 31 16.39 8.55 13.85
CA ASP A 31 16.11 7.89 15.12
C ASP A 31 14.61 7.68 15.24
N VAL A 32 14.19 6.40 15.26
CA VAL A 32 12.76 6.04 15.19
C VAL A 32 12.02 6.44 16.46
N GLU A 33 12.63 6.24 17.64
CA GLU A 33 12.02 6.61 18.91
C GLU A 33 11.83 8.12 19.00
N GLU A 34 12.91 8.90 18.77
CA GLU A 34 12.87 10.34 18.81
C GLU A 34 11.85 10.90 17.81
N ALA A 35 11.89 10.45 16.56
CA ALA A 35 10.99 10.91 15.50
C ALA A 35 9.51 10.56 15.79
N THR A 36 9.25 9.38 16.39
CA THR A 36 7.90 8.97 16.78
C THR A 36 7.36 9.82 17.93
N LEU A 37 8.17 10.05 18.96
CA LEU A 37 7.79 10.91 20.08
C LEU A 37 7.57 12.35 19.64
N GLU A 38 8.45 12.87 18.77
CA GLU A 38 8.35 14.22 18.22
C GLU A 38 7.06 14.41 17.43
N CYS A 39 6.70 13.48 16.51
CA CYS A 39 5.49 13.62 15.72
C CYS A 39 4.20 13.49 16.56
N MET A 40 4.23 12.85 17.72
CA MET A 40 3.09 12.80 18.64
C MET A 40 2.97 14.05 19.54
N ARG A 41 4.09 14.70 19.83
CA ARG A 41 4.14 15.90 20.69
C ARG A 41 3.99 17.21 19.92
N HIS A 42 4.46 17.23 18.68
CA HIS A 42 4.36 18.35 17.73
C HIS A 42 3.67 17.90 16.43
N PRO A 43 2.39 17.47 16.54
CA PRO A 43 1.68 16.88 15.43
C PRO A 43 1.27 17.90 14.38
N ILE A 44 1.03 17.41 13.16
CA ILE A 44 0.52 18.19 12.04
C ILE A 44 -1.01 18.28 12.17
N GLY A 45 -1.56 19.50 12.12
CA GLY A 45 -3.01 19.74 12.06
C GLY A 45 -3.81 19.30 13.31
N SER A 46 -3.13 18.99 14.42
CA SER A 46 -3.77 18.40 15.59
C SER A 46 -3.11 18.91 16.87
N ARG A 47 -3.75 18.64 18.01
CA ARG A 47 -3.13 18.77 19.33
C ARG A 47 -2.25 17.54 19.61
N PRO A 48 -1.30 17.63 20.56
CA PRO A 48 -0.54 16.47 21.03
C PRO A 48 -1.45 15.28 21.39
N LEU A 49 -1.01 14.05 21.11
CA LEU A 49 -1.81 12.86 21.35
C LEU A 49 -2.35 12.77 22.78
N GLN A 50 -1.52 13.11 23.78
CA GLN A 50 -1.91 13.12 25.19
C GLN A 50 -3.05 14.09 25.52
N GLU A 51 -3.26 15.14 24.71
CA GLU A 51 -4.35 16.10 24.90
C GLU A 51 -5.66 15.69 24.20
N ILE A 52 -5.58 14.69 23.31
CA ILE A 52 -6.75 14.19 22.56
C ILE A 52 -7.44 13.07 23.32
N VAL A 53 -6.67 12.18 23.93
CA VAL A 53 -7.18 11.05 24.71
C VAL A 53 -7.44 11.47 26.16
N ARG A 54 -8.34 10.76 26.83
CA ARG A 54 -8.71 11.02 28.23
C ARG A 54 -8.78 9.71 28.99
N LYS A 55 -8.43 9.74 30.26
CA LYS A 55 -8.63 8.60 31.17
C LYS A 55 -10.02 8.03 31.03
N GLY A 56 -10.10 6.73 30.79
CA GLY A 56 -11.35 5.99 30.58
C GLY A 56 -11.76 5.82 29.13
N ASP A 57 -11.12 6.51 28.18
CA ASP A 57 -11.33 6.26 26.75
C ASP A 57 -10.88 4.83 26.38
N LYS A 58 -11.67 4.15 25.56
CA LYS A 58 -11.28 2.90 24.89
C LYS A 58 -10.61 3.27 23.57
N VAL A 59 -9.35 2.86 23.42
CA VAL A 59 -8.53 3.20 22.27
C VAL A 59 -8.37 1.98 21.35
N CYS A 60 -8.74 2.12 20.10
CA CYS A 60 -8.45 1.16 19.05
C CYS A 60 -7.32 1.68 18.16
N ILE A 61 -6.19 0.99 18.16
CA ILE A 61 -5.10 1.23 17.21
C ILE A 61 -5.35 0.35 15.99
N VAL A 62 -5.75 0.95 14.87
CA VAL A 62 -5.89 0.26 13.59
C VAL A 62 -4.51 0.24 12.94
N CYS A 63 -3.87 -0.94 12.94
CA CYS A 63 -2.51 -1.14 12.48
C CYS A 63 -2.49 -1.95 11.18
N ALA A 64 -1.61 -1.60 10.25
CA ALA A 64 -1.39 -2.37 9.04
C ALA A 64 -0.99 -3.82 9.35
N ASP A 65 -1.25 -4.73 8.42
CA ASP A 65 -1.02 -6.17 8.57
C ASP A 65 0.40 -6.61 8.17
N ILE A 66 0.66 -7.92 8.24
CA ILE A 66 1.95 -8.57 7.91
C ILE A 66 2.46 -8.22 6.50
N THR A 67 1.56 -7.91 5.56
CA THR A 67 1.95 -7.52 4.19
C THR A 67 2.61 -6.15 4.11
N ARG A 68 2.62 -5.41 5.23
CA ARG A 68 3.19 -4.07 5.35
C ARG A 68 4.39 -4.00 6.31
N THR A 69 5.05 -5.12 6.64
CA THR A 69 6.24 -5.13 7.53
C THR A 69 7.38 -4.23 7.06
N TRP A 70 7.37 -3.81 5.80
CA TRP A 70 8.30 -2.81 5.28
C TRP A 70 8.15 -1.43 5.95
N ASN A 71 7.02 -1.15 6.63
CA ASN A 71 6.78 0.09 7.37
C ASN A 71 7.45 0.11 8.74
N HIS A 72 7.95 -1.06 9.20
CA HIS A 72 8.62 -1.24 10.49
C HIS A 72 7.80 -0.80 11.70
N SER A 73 6.50 -1.08 11.71
CA SER A 73 5.61 -0.73 12.82
C SER A 73 6.04 -1.36 14.17
N ASP A 74 6.74 -2.51 14.12
CA ASP A 74 7.35 -3.16 15.28
C ASP A 74 8.32 -2.24 16.07
N GLN A 75 8.90 -1.24 15.40
CA GLN A 75 9.85 -0.31 16.02
C GLN A 75 9.16 0.88 16.71
N PHE A 76 7.94 1.25 16.31
CA PHE A 76 7.34 2.48 16.82
C PHE A 76 5.97 2.35 17.50
N VAL A 77 5.22 1.25 17.31
CA VAL A 77 3.92 1.04 17.98
C VAL A 77 4.06 1.05 19.50
N ILE A 78 5.17 0.54 20.05
CA ILE A 78 5.45 0.56 21.48
C ILE A 78 5.47 1.99 22.05
N HIS A 79 6.00 2.94 21.30
CA HIS A 79 6.06 4.35 21.74
C HIS A 79 4.66 4.97 21.77
N ILE A 80 3.76 4.58 20.85
CA ILE A 80 2.36 5.01 20.86
C ILE A 80 1.65 4.49 22.11
N VAL A 81 1.78 3.17 22.38
CA VAL A 81 1.20 2.55 23.59
C VAL A 81 1.72 3.23 24.87
N ASN A 82 3.02 3.46 24.94
CA ASN A 82 3.62 4.12 26.11
C ASN A 82 3.16 5.57 26.25
N GLU A 83 2.93 6.29 25.14
CA GLU A 83 2.41 7.68 25.19
C GLU A 83 0.93 7.70 25.64
N LEU A 84 0.13 6.71 25.25
CA LEU A 84 -1.23 6.50 25.76
C LEU A 84 -1.22 6.19 27.26
N ASN A 85 -0.31 5.33 27.73
CA ASN A 85 -0.17 5.04 29.17
C ASN A 85 0.22 6.31 29.97
N ARG A 86 1.08 7.19 29.43
CA ARG A 86 1.40 8.48 30.05
C ARG A 86 0.17 9.40 30.17
N ALA A 87 -0.80 9.26 29.23
CA ALA A 87 -2.09 9.94 29.28
C ALA A 87 -3.13 9.22 30.16
N GLU A 88 -2.70 8.30 31.02
CA GLU A 88 -3.52 7.50 31.94
C GLU A 88 -4.51 6.53 31.26
N ILE A 89 -4.25 6.10 30.02
CA ILE A 89 -4.97 5.02 29.37
C ILE A 89 -4.24 3.70 29.71
N PRO A 90 -4.83 2.78 30.48
CA PRO A 90 -4.18 1.51 30.80
C PRO A 90 -4.22 0.55 29.59
N ASP A 91 -3.31 -0.42 29.55
CA ASP A 91 -3.22 -1.45 28.52
C ASP A 91 -4.56 -2.18 28.29
N SER A 92 -5.35 -2.36 29.36
CA SER A 92 -6.68 -3.00 29.27
C SER A 92 -7.71 -2.21 28.46
N ASP A 93 -7.49 -0.93 28.26
CA ASP A 93 -8.35 -0.02 27.52
C ASP A 93 -7.82 0.29 26.11
N ILE A 94 -6.71 -0.37 25.75
CA ILE A 94 -6.10 -0.29 24.42
C ILE A 94 -6.27 -1.65 23.71
N CYS A 95 -6.65 -1.63 22.45
CA CYS A 95 -6.57 -2.79 21.58
C CYS A 95 -5.90 -2.42 20.27
N ILE A 96 -5.36 -3.43 19.59
CA ILE A 96 -4.88 -3.32 18.21
C ILE A 96 -5.77 -4.15 17.32
N LEU A 97 -6.26 -3.55 16.23
CA LEU A 97 -7.02 -4.20 15.17
C LEU A 97 -6.17 -4.17 13.90
N PHE A 98 -5.83 -5.34 13.38
CA PHE A 98 -5.07 -5.43 12.13
C PHE A 98 -5.95 -5.11 10.93
N ALA A 99 -5.51 -4.17 10.11
CA ALA A 99 -6.18 -3.69 8.90
C ALA A 99 -5.90 -4.61 7.71
N GLN A 100 -6.47 -5.81 7.72
CA GLN A 100 -6.19 -6.88 6.75
C GLN A 100 -6.96 -6.72 5.43
N GLY A 101 -8.08 -5.99 5.43
CA GLY A 101 -8.95 -5.90 4.25
C GLY A 101 -9.36 -7.30 3.78
N THR A 102 -8.98 -7.65 2.54
CA THR A 102 -9.23 -8.98 1.95
C THR A 102 -8.08 -9.98 2.13
N HIS A 103 -7.03 -9.61 2.88
CA HIS A 103 -5.92 -10.52 3.15
C HIS A 103 -6.33 -11.64 4.12
N ARG A 104 -5.54 -12.73 4.15
CA ARG A 104 -5.72 -13.81 5.12
C ARG A 104 -5.46 -13.36 6.55
N ALA A 105 -5.99 -14.09 7.50
CA ALA A 105 -5.61 -13.94 8.91
C ALA A 105 -4.10 -14.16 9.10
N GLN A 106 -3.50 -13.42 10.02
CA GLN A 106 -2.11 -13.54 10.44
C GLN A 106 -1.95 -14.66 11.46
N THR A 107 -0.75 -15.25 11.53
CA THR A 107 -0.38 -16.14 12.63
C THR A 107 0.06 -15.32 13.85
N PRO A 108 0.05 -15.91 15.07
CA PRO A 108 0.55 -15.22 16.26
C PRO A 108 2.01 -14.73 16.13
N GLU A 109 2.84 -15.46 15.39
CA GLU A 109 4.22 -15.06 15.11
C GLU A 109 4.29 -13.86 14.16
N GLU A 110 3.37 -13.79 13.21
CA GLU A 110 3.23 -12.64 12.31
C GLU A 110 2.71 -11.42 13.06
N ASP A 111 1.77 -11.58 14.01
CA ASP A 111 1.32 -10.50 14.88
C ASP A 111 2.50 -9.87 15.64
N ILE A 112 3.36 -10.72 16.23
CA ILE A 112 4.57 -10.27 16.92
C ILE A 112 5.52 -9.52 15.98
N ARG A 113 5.64 -9.96 14.72
CA ARG A 113 6.48 -9.28 13.72
C ARG A 113 5.96 -7.91 13.34
N VAL A 114 4.64 -7.70 13.40
CA VAL A 114 4.00 -6.42 13.05
C VAL A 114 4.08 -5.41 14.19
N VAL A 115 3.80 -5.84 15.43
CA VAL A 115 3.69 -4.89 16.56
C VAL A 115 4.83 -4.97 17.58
N GLY A 116 5.74 -5.92 17.40
CA GLY A 116 6.82 -6.17 18.35
C GLY A 116 6.38 -7.05 19.54
N LYS A 117 7.35 -7.76 20.11
CA LYS A 117 7.12 -8.75 21.18
C LYS A 117 6.51 -8.14 22.45
N GLU A 118 6.97 -6.94 22.82
CA GLU A 118 6.50 -6.27 24.03
C GLU A 118 5.02 -5.89 23.89
N VAL A 119 4.63 -5.23 22.81
CA VAL A 119 3.24 -4.83 22.54
C VAL A 119 2.33 -6.04 22.44
N ALA A 120 2.75 -7.08 21.72
CA ALA A 120 1.98 -8.33 21.60
C ALA A 120 1.73 -9.05 22.93
N SER A 121 2.63 -8.87 23.93
CA SER A 121 2.45 -9.45 25.26
C SER A 121 1.56 -8.63 26.20
N ARG A 122 1.33 -7.35 25.89
CA ARG A 122 0.62 -6.39 26.75
C ARG A 122 -0.78 -6.07 26.24
N ILE A 123 -0.91 -5.89 24.90
CA ILE A 123 -2.10 -5.33 24.27
C ILE A 123 -2.92 -6.44 23.61
N LYS A 124 -4.24 -6.34 23.72
CA LYS A 124 -5.14 -7.28 23.05
C LYS A 124 -5.14 -7.03 21.54
N LEU A 125 -4.86 -8.08 20.77
CA LEU A 125 -4.78 -8.07 19.32
C LEU A 125 -6.04 -8.69 18.72
N TYR A 126 -6.58 -8.06 17.67
CA TYR A 126 -7.73 -8.53 16.92
C TYR A 126 -7.40 -8.64 15.44
N GLN A 127 -7.86 -9.73 14.83
CA GLN A 127 -7.81 -9.94 13.39
C GLN A 127 -9.09 -9.40 12.75
N HIS A 128 -8.95 -8.70 11.63
CA HIS A 128 -10.11 -8.31 10.84
C HIS A 128 -10.44 -9.39 9.81
N ASP A 129 -11.72 -9.73 9.67
CA ASP A 129 -12.24 -10.56 8.59
C ASP A 129 -13.37 -9.79 7.88
N CYS A 130 -13.09 -9.33 6.66
CA CYS A 130 -14.04 -8.56 5.85
C CYS A 130 -15.33 -9.33 5.49
N LYS A 131 -15.36 -10.65 5.65
CA LYS A 131 -16.50 -11.52 5.39
C LYS A 131 -17.32 -11.86 6.62
N ASN A 132 -16.79 -11.60 7.81
CA ASN A 132 -17.48 -11.88 9.08
C ASN A 132 -18.50 -10.77 9.39
N LYS A 133 -19.72 -10.93 8.89
CA LYS A 133 -20.80 -9.95 9.07
C LYS A 133 -21.19 -9.67 10.52
N ASP A 134 -20.92 -10.61 11.45
CA ASP A 134 -21.20 -10.45 12.88
C ASP A 134 -20.25 -9.44 13.57
N GLU A 135 -19.16 -9.12 12.90
CA GLU A 135 -18.18 -8.13 13.37
C GLU A 135 -18.21 -6.81 12.57
N LEU A 136 -19.14 -6.67 11.63
CA LEU A 136 -19.27 -5.48 10.80
C LEU A 136 -20.50 -4.66 11.22
N VAL A 137 -20.31 -3.35 11.28
CA VAL A 137 -21.36 -2.35 11.56
C VAL A 137 -21.50 -1.45 10.36
N HIS A 138 -22.72 -1.26 9.85
CA HIS A 138 -22.99 -0.28 8.79
C HIS A 138 -23.03 1.13 9.40
N VAL A 139 -22.13 2.00 8.94
CA VAL A 139 -21.97 3.36 9.48
C VAL A 139 -22.49 4.45 8.55
N GLY A 140 -22.88 4.10 7.34
CA GLY A 140 -23.46 5.01 6.34
C GLY A 140 -23.10 4.59 4.92
N ASP A 141 -23.49 5.41 3.95
CA ASP A 141 -23.16 5.24 2.54
C ASP A 141 -22.40 6.49 2.04
N THR A 142 -21.40 6.29 1.20
CA THR A 142 -20.67 7.42 0.59
C THR A 142 -21.47 8.04 -0.54
N LYS A 143 -21.06 9.23 -1.03
CA LYS A 143 -21.69 9.90 -2.18
C LYS A 143 -21.60 9.09 -3.47
N LEU A 144 -20.60 8.21 -3.59
CA LEU A 144 -20.46 7.28 -4.72
C LEU A 144 -21.30 6.00 -4.55
N GLY A 145 -22.04 5.88 -3.43
CA GLY A 145 -22.92 4.76 -3.16
C GLY A 145 -22.22 3.55 -2.56
N THR A 146 -21.03 3.71 -2.01
CA THR A 146 -20.34 2.65 -1.28
C THR A 146 -20.94 2.48 0.11
N PRO A 147 -21.58 1.33 0.44
CA PRO A 147 -22.04 1.06 1.78
C PRO A 147 -20.84 0.83 2.70
N VAL A 148 -20.72 1.62 3.76
CA VAL A 148 -19.55 1.59 4.65
C VAL A 148 -19.82 0.66 5.83
N TRP A 149 -19.35 -0.59 5.70
CA TRP A 149 -19.37 -1.59 6.75
C TRP A 149 -17.98 -1.63 7.41
N ILE A 150 -17.90 -1.35 8.70
CA ILE A 150 -16.62 -1.25 9.42
C ILE A 150 -16.61 -2.20 10.62
N ASN A 151 -15.44 -2.74 10.92
CA ASN A 151 -15.24 -3.63 12.06
C ASN A 151 -15.67 -2.95 13.37
N LYS A 152 -16.48 -3.66 14.16
CA LYS A 152 -17.06 -3.16 15.42
C LYS A 152 -16.02 -2.65 16.42
N HIS A 153 -14.82 -3.22 16.45
CA HIS A 153 -13.77 -2.77 17.37
C HIS A 153 -13.30 -1.35 17.08
N ALA A 154 -13.34 -0.91 15.82
CA ALA A 154 -13.07 0.47 15.46
C ALA A 154 -14.28 1.37 15.68
N VAL A 155 -15.51 0.87 15.46
CA VAL A 155 -16.74 1.64 15.63
C VAL A 155 -17.06 1.89 17.11
N ASP A 156 -16.84 0.89 17.97
CA ASP A 156 -17.17 0.95 19.41
C ASP A 156 -16.10 1.67 20.24
N ALA A 157 -14.95 2.00 19.65
CA ALA A 157 -13.87 2.70 20.34
C ALA A 157 -14.17 4.20 20.52
N ASP A 158 -13.84 4.77 21.68
CA ASP A 158 -13.91 6.23 21.91
C ASP A 158 -12.88 6.99 21.07
N LYS A 159 -11.75 6.33 20.79
CA LYS A 159 -10.63 6.87 20.02
C LYS A 159 -10.06 5.84 19.06
N VAL A 160 -9.91 6.22 17.81
CA VAL A 160 -9.26 5.42 16.78
C VAL A 160 -7.96 6.10 16.36
N ILE A 161 -6.85 5.36 16.44
CA ILE A 161 -5.53 5.80 15.97
C ILE A 161 -5.14 4.92 14.80
N VAL A 162 -4.69 5.51 13.69
CA VAL A 162 -4.28 4.73 12.50
C VAL A 162 -2.77 4.68 12.37
N VAL A 163 -2.21 3.47 12.17
CA VAL A 163 -0.77 3.19 12.19
C VAL A 163 -0.35 2.39 10.96
N ASP A 164 0.53 2.95 10.13
CA ASP A 164 1.02 2.33 8.89
C ASP A 164 2.32 3.01 8.42
N GLY A 165 2.70 2.76 7.18
CA GLY A 165 3.64 3.54 6.39
C GLY A 165 2.95 4.19 5.19
N ILE A 166 3.54 5.29 4.69
CA ILE A 166 3.06 5.95 3.48
C ILE A 166 3.94 5.54 2.31
N THR A 167 3.31 5.07 1.24
CA THR A 167 3.96 4.76 -0.03
C THR A 167 3.01 5.08 -1.18
N THR A 168 3.50 5.09 -2.41
CA THR A 168 2.63 5.21 -3.60
C THR A 168 1.72 3.99 -3.74
N HIS A 169 0.57 4.19 -4.39
CA HIS A 169 -0.39 3.11 -4.60
C HIS A 169 -1.02 3.21 -6.00
N LEU A 170 -1.02 2.10 -6.70
CA LEU A 170 -1.31 2.03 -8.14
C LEU A 170 -2.63 2.68 -8.58
N PHE A 171 -3.72 2.63 -7.80
CA PHE A 171 -4.99 3.27 -8.14
C PHE A 171 -5.51 4.27 -7.10
N ALA A 172 -5.11 4.18 -5.83
CA ALA A 172 -5.54 5.12 -4.78
C ALA A 172 -4.58 6.31 -4.58
N GLY A 173 -3.62 6.49 -5.48
CA GLY A 173 -2.57 7.51 -5.39
C GLY A 173 -1.52 7.15 -4.35
N TYR A 174 -1.89 7.08 -3.07
CA TYR A 174 -1.01 6.72 -1.95
C TYR A 174 -1.68 5.74 -0.97
N GLY A 175 -0.86 4.94 -0.28
CA GLY A 175 -1.21 4.10 0.84
C GLY A 175 -1.26 4.86 2.17
N GLY A 176 -1.58 4.14 3.26
CA GLY A 176 -1.71 4.72 4.60
C GLY A 176 -2.99 5.55 4.79
N GLY A 177 -3.10 6.19 5.95
CA GLY A 177 -4.22 7.06 6.31
C GLY A 177 -5.57 6.37 6.20
N ARG A 178 -6.47 6.96 5.41
CA ARG A 178 -7.82 6.47 5.15
C ARG A 178 -7.91 5.01 4.68
N LYS A 179 -6.84 4.48 4.07
CA LYS A 179 -6.80 3.09 3.62
C LYS A 179 -6.84 2.07 4.77
N LEU A 180 -6.48 2.47 5.97
CA LEU A 180 -6.61 1.61 7.13
C LEU A 180 -8.07 1.42 7.55
N ILE A 181 -8.94 2.37 7.19
CA ILE A 181 -10.39 2.27 7.40
C ILE A 181 -11.03 1.53 6.23
N LEU A 182 -10.90 2.04 5.00
CA LEU A 182 -11.35 1.40 3.77
C LEU A 182 -10.17 1.25 2.81
N PRO A 183 -9.71 0.05 2.50
CA PRO A 183 -10.29 -1.28 2.76
C PRO A 183 -9.92 -1.92 4.13
N GLY A 184 -8.98 -1.38 4.89
CA GLY A 184 -8.26 -2.06 5.96
C GLY A 184 -9.13 -2.80 6.98
N VAL A 185 -10.16 -2.16 7.51
CA VAL A 185 -11.11 -2.75 8.49
C VAL A 185 -12.54 -2.73 7.98
N ALA A 186 -12.71 -2.67 6.65
CA ALA A 186 -14.02 -2.61 6.01
C ALA A 186 -14.51 -3.98 5.52
N GLY A 187 -15.83 -4.11 5.37
CA GLY A 187 -16.47 -5.29 4.82
C GLY A 187 -16.19 -5.49 3.32
N ASP A 188 -16.23 -6.74 2.87
CA ASP A 188 -15.93 -7.13 1.48
C ASP A 188 -16.76 -6.35 0.46
N GLU A 189 -18.05 -6.15 0.71
CA GLU A 189 -18.94 -5.36 -0.15
C GLU A 189 -18.45 -3.91 -0.32
N SER A 190 -18.10 -3.25 0.79
CA SER A 190 -17.53 -1.90 0.79
C SER A 190 -16.25 -1.84 -0.05
N ILE A 191 -15.38 -2.84 0.13
CA ILE A 191 -14.09 -2.92 -0.57
C ILE A 191 -14.32 -3.07 -2.08
N GLN A 192 -15.19 -3.98 -2.50
CA GLN A 192 -15.44 -4.24 -3.91
C GLN A 192 -16.02 -3.01 -4.63
N ILE A 193 -17.03 -2.37 -4.04
CA ILE A 193 -17.68 -1.19 -4.65
C ILE A 193 -16.69 -0.03 -4.73
N ASN A 194 -15.96 0.28 -3.65
CA ASN A 194 -14.93 1.31 -3.68
C ASN A 194 -13.88 1.05 -4.77
N HIS A 195 -13.37 -0.17 -4.84
CA HIS A 195 -12.28 -0.50 -5.76
C HIS A 195 -12.75 -0.56 -7.21
N CYS A 196 -14.04 -0.84 -7.49
CA CYS A 196 -14.61 -0.73 -8.83
C CYS A 196 -14.53 0.70 -9.41
N ASN A 197 -14.42 1.74 -8.57
CA ASN A 197 -14.19 3.11 -9.02
C ASN A 197 -12.80 3.30 -9.70
N ALA A 198 -11.91 2.30 -9.60
CA ALA A 198 -10.67 2.28 -10.37
C ALA A 198 -10.89 2.05 -11.88
N LEU A 199 -12.07 1.60 -12.27
CA LEU A 199 -12.49 1.52 -13.67
C LEU A 199 -13.27 2.76 -14.08
N GLY A 200 -13.23 3.11 -15.35
CA GLY A 200 -14.06 4.17 -15.89
C GLY A 200 -15.55 3.83 -15.74
N THR A 201 -16.42 4.82 -15.79
CA THR A 201 -17.86 4.66 -15.52
C THR A 201 -18.57 3.78 -16.56
N GLU A 202 -18.17 3.87 -17.80
CA GLU A 202 -18.78 3.12 -18.91
C GLU A 202 -18.00 1.83 -19.18
N PHE A 203 -18.72 0.77 -19.56
CA PHE A 203 -18.10 -0.46 -20.04
C PHE A 203 -17.27 -0.19 -21.30
N GLY A 204 -16.05 -0.73 -21.36
CA GLY A 204 -15.09 -0.50 -22.43
C GLY A 204 -14.23 0.76 -22.25
N SER A 205 -14.39 1.50 -21.14
CA SER A 205 -13.53 2.64 -20.82
C SER A 205 -12.22 2.26 -20.13
N GLY A 206 -12.07 0.99 -19.74
CA GLY A 206 -10.86 0.50 -19.10
C GLY A 206 -10.61 1.13 -17.73
N ILE A 207 -9.35 1.38 -17.42
CA ILE A 207 -8.93 2.01 -16.15
C ILE A 207 -9.29 3.49 -16.16
N ASN A 208 -9.82 3.97 -15.04
CA ASN A 208 -10.10 5.39 -14.87
C ASN A 208 -8.78 6.19 -14.80
N PRO A 209 -8.55 7.14 -15.73
CA PRO A 209 -7.29 7.89 -15.79
C PRO A 209 -7.00 8.74 -14.55
N ALA A 210 -8.03 9.03 -13.72
CA ALA A 210 -7.86 9.70 -12.44
C ALA A 210 -7.35 8.76 -11.32
N THR A 211 -7.39 7.45 -11.53
CA THR A 211 -6.99 6.44 -10.54
C THR A 211 -5.63 5.84 -10.88
N ARG A 212 -4.58 6.55 -10.54
CA ARG A 212 -3.20 6.10 -10.77
C ARG A 212 -2.28 6.48 -9.62
N SER A 213 -1.09 5.93 -9.65
CA SER A 213 -0.06 6.21 -8.64
C SER A 213 0.22 7.70 -8.53
N THR A 214 0.37 8.21 -7.31
CA THR A 214 0.63 9.59 -6.92
C THR A 214 -0.52 10.59 -7.17
N LEU A 215 -1.55 10.25 -7.91
CA LEU A 215 -2.67 11.15 -8.23
C LEU A 215 -3.75 11.08 -7.14
N LEU A 216 -3.99 12.23 -6.50
CA LEU A 216 -5.06 12.40 -5.50
C LEU A 216 -6.21 13.27 -6.02
N ASP A 217 -5.89 14.23 -6.88
CA ASP A 217 -6.88 15.18 -7.40
C ASP A 217 -7.93 14.46 -8.25
N HIS A 218 -9.21 14.58 -7.84
CA HIS A 218 -10.34 13.91 -8.48
C HIS A 218 -10.22 12.39 -8.60
N ASN A 219 -9.47 11.74 -7.69
CA ASN A 219 -9.35 10.29 -7.66
C ASN A 219 -10.55 9.68 -6.91
N PRO A 220 -11.53 9.07 -7.62
CA PRO A 220 -12.78 8.65 -6.99
C PRO A 220 -12.57 7.52 -5.96
N VAL A 221 -11.57 6.67 -6.15
CA VAL A 221 -11.21 5.64 -5.15
C VAL A 221 -10.70 6.28 -3.87
N SER A 222 -9.81 7.26 -4.01
CA SER A 222 -9.22 8.01 -2.89
C SER A 222 -10.25 8.83 -2.13
N ASP A 223 -11.11 9.55 -2.86
CA ASP A 223 -12.13 10.43 -2.29
C ASP A 223 -13.18 9.62 -1.51
N ASP A 224 -13.60 8.49 -2.08
CA ASP A 224 -14.55 7.57 -1.46
C ASP A 224 -13.99 6.91 -0.19
N MET A 225 -12.69 6.53 -0.20
CA MET A 225 -11.97 6.05 1.00
C MET A 225 -11.91 7.13 2.09
N GLN A 226 -11.68 8.38 1.70
CA GLN A 226 -11.65 9.49 2.66
C GLN A 226 -13.02 9.73 3.28
N GLU A 227 -14.10 9.71 2.48
CA GLU A 227 -15.44 9.88 2.98
C GLU A 227 -15.83 8.75 3.96
N ALA A 228 -15.46 7.50 3.68
CA ALA A 228 -15.64 6.39 4.61
C ALA A 228 -14.83 6.57 5.91
N SER A 229 -13.60 7.04 5.82
CA SER A 229 -12.76 7.35 6.99
C SER A 229 -13.37 8.46 7.85
N ASP A 230 -13.95 9.49 7.22
CA ASP A 230 -14.60 10.60 7.91
C ASP A 230 -15.85 10.18 8.71
N MET A 231 -16.46 9.05 8.37
CA MET A 231 -17.58 8.47 9.16
C MET A 231 -17.07 7.87 10.48
N ILE A 232 -15.87 7.30 10.51
CA ILE A 232 -15.24 6.72 11.71
C ILE A 232 -14.53 7.79 12.54
N LYS A 233 -14.02 8.84 11.89
CA LYS A 233 -13.30 9.95 12.51
C LYS A 233 -12.10 9.50 13.34
N PRO A 234 -11.11 8.84 12.74
CA PRO A 234 -9.87 8.56 13.46
C PRO A 234 -9.35 9.86 14.10
N CYS A 235 -8.89 9.77 15.34
CA CYS A 235 -8.50 10.97 16.10
C CYS A 235 -7.03 11.35 15.92
N PHE A 236 -6.21 10.40 15.47
CA PHE A 236 -4.78 10.59 15.27
C PHE A 236 -4.20 9.59 14.28
N LEU A 237 -3.12 9.98 13.63
CA LEU A 237 -2.33 9.18 12.71
C LEU A 237 -0.87 9.15 13.17
N VAL A 238 -0.22 7.97 13.10
CA VAL A 238 1.24 7.84 13.21
C VAL A 238 1.73 6.94 12.09
N HIS A 239 2.49 7.49 11.16
CA HIS A 239 2.95 6.75 9.97
C HIS A 239 4.44 6.93 9.73
N SER A 240 5.09 5.85 9.28
CA SER A 240 6.48 5.87 8.83
C SER A 240 6.60 6.19 7.34
N ILE A 241 7.75 6.74 6.97
CA ILE A 241 8.20 6.86 5.57
C ILE A 241 9.55 6.19 5.48
N VAL A 242 9.68 5.27 4.53
CA VAL A 242 10.86 4.41 4.36
C VAL A 242 11.65 4.85 3.14
N ASN A 243 12.97 4.90 3.26
CA ASN A 243 13.90 5.22 2.19
C ASN A 243 14.14 4.01 1.25
N ALA A 244 14.99 4.20 0.24
CA ALA A 244 15.34 3.14 -0.72
C ALA A 244 16.06 1.95 -0.08
N ASP A 245 16.77 2.17 1.03
CA ASP A 245 17.48 1.14 1.78
C ASP A 245 16.58 0.34 2.72
N GLY A 246 15.28 0.62 2.72
CA GLY A 246 14.30 -0.04 3.58
C GLY A 246 14.32 0.44 5.04
N GLN A 247 14.86 1.61 5.34
CA GLN A 247 14.96 2.17 6.68
C GLN A 247 13.96 3.30 6.88
N ILE A 248 13.40 3.43 8.09
CA ILE A 248 12.57 4.59 8.42
C ILE A 248 13.42 5.85 8.35
N CYS A 249 13.04 6.78 7.50
CA CYS A 249 13.74 8.05 7.33
C CYS A 249 12.93 9.25 7.82
N ARG A 250 11.62 9.10 8.01
CA ARG A 250 10.72 10.12 8.59
C ARG A 250 9.55 9.45 9.30
N MET A 251 9.06 10.13 10.33
CA MET A 251 7.76 9.86 10.96
C MET A 251 6.85 11.06 10.74
N VAL A 252 5.56 10.81 10.54
CA VAL A 252 4.51 11.82 10.51
C VAL A 252 3.41 11.43 11.49
N GLY A 253 2.88 12.41 12.20
CA GLY A 253 1.78 12.20 13.14
C GLY A 253 0.90 13.43 13.25
N GLY A 254 -0.36 13.23 13.59
CA GLY A 254 -1.32 14.32 13.77
C GLY A 254 -2.71 14.02 13.25
N ASP A 255 -3.37 15.05 12.70
CA ASP A 255 -4.66 14.90 12.05
C ASP A 255 -4.59 13.84 10.95
N PRO A 256 -5.52 12.87 10.91
CA PRO A 256 -5.45 11.73 9.98
C PRO A 256 -5.37 12.10 8.51
N TYR A 257 -5.93 13.22 8.10
CA TYR A 257 -5.86 13.69 6.72
C TYR A 257 -4.67 14.62 6.48
N GLU A 258 -4.49 15.64 7.32
CA GLU A 258 -3.43 16.66 7.11
C GLU A 258 -2.03 16.06 7.27
N ALA A 259 -1.81 15.24 8.31
CA ALA A 259 -0.53 14.58 8.51
C ALA A 259 -0.23 13.55 7.42
N TRP A 260 -1.26 12.78 6.98
CA TRP A 260 -1.12 11.89 5.85
C TRP A 260 -0.76 12.65 4.57
N LEU A 261 -1.44 13.77 4.28
CA LEU A 261 -1.18 14.58 3.09
C LEU A 261 0.24 15.16 3.08
N GLU A 262 0.75 15.63 4.23
CA GLU A 262 2.17 16.02 4.33
C GLU A 262 3.11 14.84 4.12
N GLY A 263 2.78 13.68 4.65
CA GLY A 263 3.53 12.44 4.41
C GLY A 263 3.58 12.07 2.93
N THR A 264 2.48 12.21 2.17
CA THR A 264 2.50 11.95 0.72
C THR A 264 3.42 12.88 -0.04
N LYS A 265 3.51 14.16 0.37
CA LYS A 265 4.45 15.12 -0.22
C LYS A 265 5.91 14.75 0.06
N LEU A 266 6.19 14.19 1.25
CA LEU A 266 7.52 13.69 1.59
C LEU A 266 7.86 12.46 0.75
N VAL A 267 6.96 11.49 0.64
CA VAL A 267 7.13 10.30 -0.22
C VAL A 267 7.39 10.72 -1.67
N TYR A 268 6.59 11.65 -2.20
CA TYR A 268 6.80 12.16 -3.55
C TYR A 268 8.20 12.74 -3.75
N ARG A 269 8.70 13.55 -2.80
CA ARG A 269 10.06 14.15 -2.88
C ARG A 269 11.17 13.09 -2.83
N ILE A 270 10.98 12.03 -2.03
CA ILE A 270 11.95 10.94 -1.88
C ILE A 270 11.97 10.05 -3.13
N GLN A 271 10.79 9.73 -3.66
CA GLN A 271 10.64 8.77 -4.76
C GLN A 271 10.67 9.42 -6.16
N LYS A 272 10.48 10.75 -6.25
CA LYS A 272 10.52 11.44 -7.54
C LYS A 272 11.91 11.39 -8.13
N VAL A 273 12.01 10.82 -9.32
CA VAL A 273 13.24 10.80 -10.13
C VAL A 273 13.02 11.63 -11.40
N PRO A 274 13.83 12.67 -11.67
CA PRO A 274 13.72 13.39 -12.92
C PRO A 274 14.25 12.50 -14.05
N MET A 275 13.44 12.33 -15.09
CA MET A 275 13.81 11.59 -16.29
C MET A 275 14.12 12.58 -17.43
N LYS A 276 15.19 12.36 -18.16
CA LYS A 276 15.62 13.24 -19.28
C LYS A 276 14.84 12.96 -20.55
N GLN A 277 14.58 11.68 -20.82
CA GLN A 277 13.84 11.20 -21.98
C GLN A 277 13.32 9.80 -21.72
N GLU A 278 12.27 9.40 -22.40
CA GLU A 278 11.79 8.02 -22.43
C GLU A 278 12.77 7.12 -23.16
N ALA A 279 12.91 5.89 -22.67
CA ALA A 279 13.81 4.88 -23.20
C ALA A 279 13.14 4.00 -24.26
N ASP A 280 13.91 3.43 -25.17
CA ASP A 280 13.42 2.39 -26.10
C ASP A 280 13.29 1.02 -25.39
N VAL A 281 14.13 0.79 -24.37
CA VAL A 281 14.13 -0.44 -23.55
C VAL A 281 14.31 -0.05 -22.09
N GLY A 282 13.44 -0.54 -21.21
CA GLY A 282 13.50 -0.37 -19.75
C GLY A 282 13.73 -1.70 -19.03
N PHE A 283 14.66 -1.71 -18.07
CA PHE A 283 14.80 -2.82 -17.13
C PHE A 283 14.18 -2.44 -15.81
N ALA A 284 13.18 -3.21 -15.38
CA ALA A 284 12.46 -2.98 -14.12
C ALA A 284 12.77 -4.10 -13.12
N CYS A 285 13.32 -3.75 -11.96
CA CYS A 285 13.51 -4.69 -10.87
C CYS A 285 12.37 -4.59 -9.87
N ALA A 286 11.78 -5.72 -9.49
CA ALA A 286 10.68 -5.76 -8.52
C ALA A 286 11.13 -5.50 -7.07
N GLY A 287 12.44 -5.44 -6.79
CA GLY A 287 13.00 -4.98 -5.52
C GLY A 287 13.28 -6.08 -4.48
N GLY A 288 13.29 -7.36 -4.88
CA GLY A 288 13.64 -8.48 -4.00
C GLY A 288 12.53 -8.86 -3.02
N TYR A 289 12.77 -9.93 -2.24
CA TYR A 289 11.82 -10.45 -1.25
C TYR A 289 11.46 -9.38 -0.18
N PRO A 290 10.19 -9.24 0.21
CA PRO A 290 8.99 -9.98 -0.25
C PRO A 290 8.25 -9.35 -1.46
N LYS A 291 8.79 -8.29 -2.08
CA LYS A 291 8.11 -7.55 -3.16
C LYS A 291 8.01 -8.35 -4.46
N ASP A 292 8.86 -9.34 -4.65
CA ASP A 292 8.91 -10.18 -5.85
C ASP A 292 8.59 -11.67 -5.59
N VAL A 293 7.99 -11.98 -4.43
CA VAL A 293 7.67 -13.36 -4.05
C VAL A 293 6.75 -14.07 -5.02
N SER A 294 5.90 -13.34 -5.74
CA SER A 294 4.98 -13.89 -6.75
C SER A 294 4.91 -13.00 -7.98
N LEU A 295 4.39 -13.53 -9.09
CA LEU A 295 4.13 -12.73 -10.30
C LEU A 295 3.18 -11.56 -10.01
N TYR A 296 2.16 -11.76 -9.17
CA TYR A 296 1.25 -10.72 -8.74
C TYR A 296 1.95 -9.55 -8.04
N GLN A 297 2.86 -9.84 -7.12
CA GLN A 297 3.57 -8.78 -6.41
C GLN A 297 4.63 -8.14 -7.32
N GLY A 298 5.40 -8.95 -8.02
CA GLY A 298 6.49 -8.50 -8.89
C GLY A 298 6.00 -7.69 -10.08
N SER A 299 4.82 -8.01 -10.64
CA SER A 299 4.27 -7.25 -11.79
C SER A 299 3.99 -5.78 -11.49
N LYS A 300 3.92 -5.37 -10.23
CA LYS A 300 3.79 -3.94 -9.88
C LYS A 300 4.97 -3.08 -10.31
N CYS A 301 6.12 -3.67 -10.66
CA CYS A 301 7.25 -2.93 -11.21
C CYS A 301 7.00 -2.43 -12.65
N TYR A 302 5.99 -2.94 -13.34
CA TYR A 302 5.62 -2.43 -14.67
C TYR A 302 5.06 -1.01 -14.63
N ASP A 303 4.33 -0.65 -13.58
CA ASP A 303 3.69 0.67 -13.41
C ASP A 303 4.70 1.84 -13.54
N PRO A 304 5.81 1.89 -12.77
CA PRO A 304 6.85 2.91 -12.96
C PRO A 304 7.65 2.73 -14.25
N ALA A 305 7.78 1.51 -14.77
CA ALA A 305 8.52 1.26 -16.00
C ALA A 305 7.78 1.76 -17.24
N ASP A 306 6.45 1.64 -17.25
CA ASP A 306 5.56 2.14 -18.29
C ASP A 306 5.76 3.65 -18.56
N VAL A 307 5.89 4.42 -17.48
CA VAL A 307 6.15 5.87 -17.57
C VAL A 307 7.55 6.18 -18.14
N ALA A 308 8.49 5.26 -18.00
CA ALA A 308 9.89 5.46 -18.40
C ALA A 308 10.21 4.97 -19.82
N VAL A 309 9.32 4.22 -20.43
CA VAL A 309 9.53 3.60 -21.75
C VAL A 309 8.56 4.20 -22.76
N LYS A 310 9.05 4.44 -23.98
CA LYS A 310 8.25 4.98 -25.10
C LYS A 310 7.12 4.04 -25.49
N ASP A 311 6.04 4.58 -26.04
CA ASP A 311 5.00 3.79 -26.70
C ASP A 311 5.61 2.84 -27.73
N GLY A 312 5.30 1.53 -27.60
CA GLY A 312 5.87 0.47 -28.43
C GLY A 312 7.29 0.05 -28.07
N GLY A 313 7.85 0.58 -26.98
CA GLY A 313 9.14 0.16 -26.44
C GLY A 313 9.07 -1.19 -25.72
N ILE A 314 10.17 -1.62 -25.11
CA ILE A 314 10.31 -2.93 -24.46
C ILE A 314 10.55 -2.74 -22.98
N ILE A 315 9.75 -3.39 -22.11
CA ILE A 315 9.99 -3.48 -20.68
C ILE A 315 10.43 -4.90 -20.33
N ILE A 316 11.59 -5.02 -19.70
CA ILE A 316 12.14 -6.27 -19.19
C ILE A 316 12.06 -6.25 -17.67
N ALA A 317 11.10 -6.99 -17.09
CA ALA A 317 10.97 -7.11 -15.65
C ALA A 317 11.84 -8.24 -15.10
N ILE A 318 12.52 -7.97 -13.99
CA ILE A 318 13.40 -8.91 -13.29
C ILE A 318 12.82 -9.15 -11.90
N MET A 319 12.47 -10.40 -11.60
CA MET A 319 11.90 -10.84 -10.33
C MET A 319 12.21 -12.31 -10.06
N GLU A 320 12.28 -12.70 -8.79
CA GLU A 320 12.52 -14.11 -8.41
C GLU A 320 11.27 -14.96 -8.57
N ALA A 321 10.10 -14.45 -8.17
CA ALA A 321 8.79 -15.11 -8.22
C ALA A 321 8.81 -16.54 -7.64
N SER A 322 9.40 -16.72 -6.44
CA SER A 322 9.56 -18.02 -5.78
C SER A 322 8.23 -18.73 -5.51
N ASP A 323 7.12 -17.98 -5.41
CA ASP A 323 5.74 -18.49 -5.33
C ASP A 323 4.91 -17.94 -6.50
N ILE A 324 5.21 -18.43 -7.69
CA ILE A 324 4.68 -17.91 -8.97
C ILE A 324 3.15 -17.95 -9.05
N GLN A 325 2.50 -18.89 -8.36
CA GLN A 325 1.06 -19.13 -8.47
C GLN A 325 0.21 -18.35 -7.47
N GLU A 326 0.82 -17.66 -6.52
CA GLU A 326 0.08 -16.91 -5.51
C GLU A 326 -0.10 -15.41 -5.88
N PRO A 327 -1.32 -14.88 -5.78
CA PRO A 327 -2.59 -15.58 -5.56
C PRO A 327 -3.12 -16.19 -6.88
N PRO A 328 -3.78 -17.37 -6.84
CA PRO A 328 -4.31 -18.02 -8.05
C PRO A 328 -5.24 -17.12 -8.89
N ALA A 329 -5.96 -16.21 -8.23
CA ALA A 329 -6.83 -15.24 -8.90
C ALA A 329 -6.09 -14.37 -9.92
N TYR A 330 -4.80 -14.09 -9.71
CA TYR A 330 -3.99 -13.32 -10.65
C TYR A 330 -3.75 -14.10 -11.95
N LEU A 331 -3.23 -15.32 -11.86
CA LEU A 331 -2.96 -16.15 -13.05
C LEU A 331 -4.25 -16.55 -13.79
N ASN A 332 -5.31 -16.87 -13.04
CA ASN A 332 -6.60 -17.22 -13.62
C ASN A 332 -7.23 -16.06 -14.43
N SER A 333 -6.80 -14.82 -14.17
CA SER A 333 -7.28 -13.66 -14.91
C SER A 333 -6.79 -13.63 -16.36
N PHE A 334 -5.68 -14.29 -16.69
CA PHE A 334 -5.14 -14.35 -18.06
C PHE A 334 -5.83 -15.39 -18.97
N GLN A 335 -6.90 -16.06 -18.51
CA GLN A 335 -7.72 -16.94 -19.34
C GLN A 335 -8.60 -16.18 -20.37
N TYR A 336 -8.77 -14.88 -20.19
CA TYR A 336 -9.57 -14.04 -21.08
C TYR A 336 -8.74 -13.60 -22.28
N GLU A 337 -9.34 -13.69 -23.48
CA GLU A 337 -8.65 -13.40 -24.75
C GLU A 337 -8.66 -11.89 -25.07
N THR A 338 -9.62 -11.15 -24.53
CA THR A 338 -9.78 -9.72 -24.81
C THR A 338 -9.85 -8.87 -23.54
N GLU A 339 -9.37 -7.63 -23.64
CA GLU A 339 -9.49 -6.64 -22.58
C GLU A 339 -10.95 -6.40 -22.16
N ALA A 340 -11.87 -6.38 -23.12
CA ALA A 340 -13.30 -6.22 -22.86
C ALA A 340 -13.90 -7.37 -22.04
N ASP A 341 -13.45 -8.60 -22.25
CA ASP A 341 -13.92 -9.75 -21.47
C ASP A 341 -13.33 -9.73 -20.05
N MET A 342 -12.07 -9.33 -19.91
CA MET A 342 -11.46 -9.09 -18.61
C MET A 342 -12.19 -8.00 -17.84
N GLU A 343 -12.44 -6.84 -18.46
CA GLU A 343 -13.16 -5.72 -17.85
C GLU A 343 -14.56 -6.14 -17.40
N ARG A 344 -15.30 -6.88 -18.24
CA ARG A 344 -16.64 -7.37 -17.89
C ARG A 344 -16.63 -8.27 -16.66
N ALA A 345 -15.67 -9.19 -16.60
CA ALA A 345 -15.53 -10.11 -15.48
C ALA A 345 -15.10 -9.38 -14.21
N LEU A 346 -14.18 -8.43 -14.33
CA LEU A 346 -13.70 -7.61 -13.22
C LEU A 346 -14.80 -6.72 -12.62
N ARG A 347 -15.66 -6.12 -13.46
CA ARG A 347 -16.83 -5.34 -13.00
C ARG A 347 -17.86 -6.19 -12.29
N HIS A 348 -17.98 -7.47 -12.69
CA HIS A 348 -18.90 -8.39 -12.05
C HIS A 348 -18.41 -8.85 -10.67
N HIS A 349 -17.11 -9.07 -10.53
CA HIS A 349 -16.47 -9.48 -9.28
C HIS A 349 -15.06 -8.89 -9.18
N PHE A 350 -14.95 -7.76 -8.51
CA PHE A 350 -13.67 -7.07 -8.36
C PHE A 350 -12.79 -7.79 -7.33
N THR A 351 -11.57 -8.15 -7.74
CA THR A 351 -10.50 -8.53 -6.83
C THR A 351 -9.23 -7.77 -7.18
N ILE A 352 -8.44 -7.41 -6.18
CA ILE A 352 -7.18 -6.67 -6.40
C ILE A 352 -6.23 -7.45 -7.31
N PRO A 353 -6.02 -8.77 -7.14
CA PRO A 353 -5.18 -9.53 -8.05
C PRO A 353 -5.68 -9.50 -9.49
N PHE A 354 -6.99 -9.56 -9.72
CA PHE A 354 -7.56 -9.46 -11.05
C PHE A 354 -7.36 -8.06 -11.66
N PHE A 355 -7.55 -7.01 -10.86
CA PHE A 355 -7.30 -5.65 -11.33
C PHE A 355 -5.83 -5.43 -11.71
N VAL A 356 -4.88 -5.96 -10.94
CA VAL A 356 -3.45 -5.89 -11.28
C VAL A 356 -3.16 -6.64 -12.59
N ALA A 357 -3.79 -7.79 -12.81
CA ALA A 357 -3.67 -8.51 -14.09
C ALA A 357 -4.29 -7.71 -15.25
N PHE A 358 -5.44 -7.07 -15.03
CA PHE A 358 -6.10 -6.21 -16.01
C PHE A 358 -5.24 -5.00 -16.36
N ASN A 359 -4.64 -4.33 -15.36
CA ASN A 359 -3.72 -3.22 -15.57
C ASN A 359 -2.50 -3.65 -16.40
N LEU A 360 -1.89 -4.80 -16.07
CA LEU A 360 -0.79 -5.35 -16.85
C LEU A 360 -1.21 -5.68 -18.29
N PHE A 361 -2.41 -6.21 -18.48
CA PHE A 361 -2.94 -6.53 -19.82
C PHE A 361 -3.12 -5.24 -20.65
N SER A 362 -3.69 -4.19 -20.06
CA SER A 362 -3.84 -2.88 -20.72
C SER A 362 -2.50 -2.25 -21.07
N VAL A 363 -1.52 -2.27 -20.15
CA VAL A 363 -0.14 -1.81 -20.41
C VAL A 363 0.49 -2.63 -21.53
N SER A 364 0.34 -3.97 -21.53
CA SER A 364 0.95 -4.81 -22.54
C SER A 364 0.33 -4.64 -23.94
N TYR A 365 -0.91 -4.20 -24.03
CA TYR A 365 -1.54 -3.91 -25.32
C TYR A 365 -0.97 -2.64 -25.97
N THR A 366 -0.51 -1.69 -25.15
CA THR A 366 0.15 -0.47 -25.62
C THR A 366 1.66 -0.65 -25.83
N HIS A 367 2.33 -1.49 -25.02
CA HIS A 367 3.79 -1.59 -24.95
C HIS A 367 4.36 -3.00 -25.12
N LEU A 368 3.61 -4.06 -24.84
CA LEU A 368 4.11 -5.43 -24.82
C LEU A 368 3.40 -6.33 -25.83
N ARG A 369 4.09 -6.75 -26.86
CA ARG A 369 3.84 -8.10 -27.40
C ARG A 369 4.67 -9.04 -26.53
N ALA A 370 4.04 -9.66 -25.54
CA ALA A 370 4.69 -10.67 -24.72
C ALA A 370 5.11 -11.83 -25.62
N HIS A 371 6.38 -11.98 -25.85
CA HIS A 371 6.98 -13.18 -26.39
C HIS A 371 7.68 -13.87 -25.23
N GLU A 372 7.14 -15.07 -24.92
CA GLU A 372 7.76 -16.18 -24.20
C GLU A 372 7.88 -16.04 -22.69
N THR A 373 7.22 -16.94 -22.01
CA THR A 373 7.40 -17.24 -20.60
C THR A 373 8.78 -17.84 -20.37
N CYS A 374 9.43 -17.52 -19.25
CA CYS A 374 10.71 -18.11 -18.82
C CYS A 374 10.74 -19.66 -18.79
N ALA A 375 9.63 -20.34 -19.08
CA ALA A 375 9.54 -21.79 -19.19
C ALA A 375 10.33 -22.35 -20.38
N ASP A 376 10.67 -21.53 -21.38
CA ASP A 376 11.38 -21.98 -22.59
C ASP A 376 12.91 -21.68 -22.52
N LEU A 377 13.41 -21.20 -21.38
CA LEU A 377 14.81 -20.88 -21.14
C LEU A 377 15.55 -21.88 -20.24
N VAL A 378 14.98 -23.07 -19.99
CA VAL A 378 15.63 -24.16 -19.25
C VAL A 378 15.90 -25.36 -20.16
#